data_fd2155ff82cec4832df1a0bf67d44ed1
#
_entry.id   fd2155ff82cec4832df1a0bf67d44ed1
#
_cell.length_a   1.000
_cell.length_b   1.000
_cell.length_c   1.000
_cell.angle_alpha   90.00
_cell.angle_beta   90.00
_cell.angle_gamma   90.00
#
_symmetry.space_group_name_H-M   'P 1'
#
loop_
_entity.id
_entity.type
_entity.pdbx_description
1 polymer ?
#
loop_
_entity_poly.entity_id
_entity_poly.type
_entity_poly.pdbx_seq_one_letter_code
_entity_poly.pdbx_strand_id
1 'polypeptide(L)'
;MTIADKLVLQRQHHLKWRAFDRLELVLMILCGVLCFGFSVSVTADIVTRTIGHPWLWLQEVTSTLFIYAIFIGAAVATRRNDHLYLTAISEAMHGTPRIIVEVIIRLVVMGVALCLIWFGYINYLRGFGSFRLPSGTPIASLYAAIPLAGVLIGLFAIEQLVNGLQKGFHHSEPPEEDPAIPVIDTSAQSGARP
;
A
#
# COMPACT_ATOMS: atom_id res chain seq x y z
N MET A 1 -6.95 10.99 -21.67
CA MET A 1 -6.71 10.69 -20.25
C MET A 1 -7.34 9.35 -19.96
N THR A 2 -6.55 8.31 -19.80
CA THR A 2 -7.03 6.92 -19.66
C THR A 2 -7.54 6.70 -18.24
N ILE A 3 -8.52 5.79 -18.05
CA ILE A 3 -9.04 5.44 -16.70
C ILE A 3 -7.91 5.05 -15.74
N ALA A 4 -6.84 4.45 -16.27
CA ALA A 4 -5.62 4.15 -15.54
C ALA A 4 -4.94 5.41 -14.93
N ASP A 5 -4.93 6.54 -15.64
CA ASP A 5 -4.33 7.80 -15.17
C ASP A 5 -5.13 8.42 -14.01
N LYS A 6 -6.43 8.13 -13.93
CA LYS A 6 -7.29 8.63 -12.82
C LYS A 6 -7.22 7.75 -11.57
N LEU A 7 -6.91 6.45 -11.73
CA LEU A 7 -6.81 5.50 -10.62
C LEU A 7 -5.46 5.55 -9.91
N VAL A 8 -4.40 5.97 -10.62
CA VAL A 8 -3.08 6.16 -10.02
C VAL A 8 -3.02 7.59 -9.50
N LEU A 9 -3.15 7.75 -8.19
CA LEU A 9 -2.99 9.06 -7.53
C LEU A 9 -1.61 9.61 -7.83
N GLN A 10 -1.55 10.73 -8.53
CA GLN A 10 -0.30 11.32 -9.04
C GLN A 10 0.48 12.16 -8.00
N ARG A 11 0.17 11.97 -6.72
CA ARG A 11 0.93 12.64 -5.65
C ARG A 11 2.40 12.22 -5.74
N GLN A 12 3.31 13.20 -5.91
CA GLN A 12 4.76 12.98 -6.06
C GLN A 12 5.16 12.15 -7.31
N HIS A 13 4.58 12.43 -8.46
CA HIS A 13 4.89 11.78 -9.74
C HIS A 13 6.39 11.85 -10.12
N HIS A 14 7.12 12.85 -9.65
CA HIS A 14 8.56 13.01 -9.89
C HIS A 14 9.44 11.91 -9.22
N LEU A 15 8.91 11.22 -8.19
CA LEU A 15 9.59 10.11 -7.49
C LEU A 15 9.26 8.73 -8.09
N LYS A 16 8.38 8.65 -9.08
CA LYS A 16 7.88 7.39 -9.65
C LYS A 16 8.42 7.16 -11.07
N TRP A 17 8.75 5.91 -11.37
CA TRP A 17 9.08 5.47 -12.73
C TRP A 17 7.82 5.00 -13.45
N ARG A 18 7.62 5.49 -14.68
CA ARG A 18 6.48 5.06 -15.51
C ARG A 18 6.42 3.54 -15.76
N ALA A 19 7.56 2.85 -15.69
CA ALA A 19 7.61 1.41 -15.83
C ALA A 19 6.82 0.66 -14.73
N PHE A 20 6.83 1.19 -13.50
CA PHE A 20 6.14 0.56 -12.36
C PHE A 20 4.69 1.03 -12.17
N ASP A 21 4.20 1.99 -12.97
CA ASP A 21 2.80 2.45 -12.88
C ASP A 21 1.82 1.33 -13.28
N ARG A 22 2.20 0.52 -14.28
CA ARG A 22 1.41 -0.66 -14.66
C ARG A 22 1.39 -1.72 -13.55
N LEU A 23 2.54 -1.92 -12.89
CA LEU A 23 2.64 -2.85 -11.77
C LEU A 23 1.78 -2.38 -10.59
N GLU A 24 1.83 -1.09 -10.24
CA GLU A 24 0.97 -0.49 -9.21
C GLU A 24 -0.51 -0.71 -9.53
N LEU A 25 -0.94 -0.44 -10.78
CA LEU A 25 -2.32 -0.64 -11.20
C LEU A 25 -2.76 -2.11 -11.06
N VAL A 26 -1.92 -3.05 -11.50
CA VAL A 26 -2.21 -4.49 -11.39
C VAL A 26 -2.33 -4.90 -9.93
N LEU A 27 -1.40 -4.46 -9.07
CA LEU A 27 -1.44 -4.76 -7.64
C LEU A 27 -2.67 -4.16 -6.95
N MET A 28 -3.09 -2.96 -7.34
CA MET A 28 -4.32 -2.34 -6.83
C MET A 28 -5.57 -3.13 -7.20
N ILE A 29 -5.69 -3.53 -8.48
CA ILE A 29 -6.81 -4.35 -8.94
C ILE A 29 -6.78 -5.68 -8.20
N LEU A 30 -5.62 -6.32 -8.08
CA LEU A 30 -5.45 -7.57 -7.36
C LEU A 30 -5.84 -7.43 -5.88
N CYS A 31 -5.43 -6.36 -5.22
CA CYS A 31 -5.82 -6.06 -3.83
C CYS A 31 -7.34 -5.91 -3.70
N GLY A 32 -7.98 -5.19 -4.63
CA GLY A 32 -9.44 -5.06 -4.68
C GLY A 32 -10.16 -6.40 -4.85
N VAL A 33 -9.68 -7.26 -5.77
CA VAL A 33 -10.22 -8.60 -5.99
C VAL A 33 -10.06 -9.49 -4.76
N LEU A 34 -8.89 -9.43 -4.09
CA LEU A 34 -8.62 -10.20 -2.87
C LEU A 34 -9.52 -9.74 -1.72
N CYS A 35 -9.70 -8.43 -1.53
CA CYS A 35 -10.61 -7.87 -0.52
C CYS A 35 -12.08 -8.25 -0.81
N PHE A 36 -12.50 -8.20 -2.07
CA PHE A 36 -13.83 -8.65 -2.46
C PHE A 36 -14.02 -10.15 -2.20
N GLY A 37 -13.06 -10.98 -2.63
CA GLY A 37 -13.06 -12.42 -2.38
C GLY A 37 -13.08 -12.76 -0.89
N PHE A 38 -12.31 -12.03 -0.07
CA PHE A 38 -12.33 -12.15 1.38
C PHE A 38 -13.74 -11.88 1.94
N SER A 39 -14.38 -10.78 1.53
CA SER A 39 -15.73 -10.40 1.99
C SER A 39 -16.78 -11.44 1.61
N VAL A 40 -16.72 -11.95 0.39
CA VAL A 40 -17.62 -13.04 -0.09
C VAL A 40 -17.37 -14.32 0.71
N SER A 41 -16.10 -14.68 0.95
CA SER A 41 -15.74 -15.88 1.70
C SER A 41 -16.21 -15.81 3.15
N VAL A 42 -16.06 -14.67 3.83
CA VAL A 42 -16.59 -14.44 5.20
C VAL A 42 -18.12 -14.58 5.23
N THR A 43 -18.81 -13.96 4.27
CA THR A 43 -20.27 -14.01 4.18
C THR A 43 -20.72 -15.46 3.96
N ALA A 44 -20.05 -16.21 3.09
CA ALA A 44 -20.36 -17.62 2.85
C ALA A 44 -20.11 -18.49 4.09
N ASP A 45 -19.04 -18.24 4.87
CA ASP A 45 -18.76 -18.96 6.12
C ASP A 45 -19.88 -18.73 7.16
N ILE A 46 -20.36 -17.48 7.29
CA ILE A 46 -21.49 -17.16 8.20
C ILE A 46 -22.76 -17.89 7.75
N VAL A 47 -23.09 -17.85 6.45
CA VAL A 47 -24.29 -18.49 5.92
C VAL A 47 -24.25 -20.01 6.13
N THR A 48 -23.14 -20.68 5.80
CA THR A 48 -23.01 -22.13 5.95
C THR A 48 -23.12 -22.59 7.41
N ARG A 49 -22.58 -21.80 8.34
CA ARG A 49 -22.74 -22.05 9.79
C ARG A 49 -24.17 -21.87 10.27
N THR A 50 -24.87 -20.86 9.77
CA THR A 50 -26.27 -20.59 10.14
C THR A 50 -27.20 -21.69 9.64
N ILE A 51 -26.93 -22.30 8.48
CA ILE A 51 -27.69 -23.42 7.92
C ILE A 51 -27.37 -24.76 8.62
N GLY A 52 -26.34 -24.80 9.49
CA GLY A 52 -25.91 -25.98 10.21
C GLY A 52 -24.99 -26.94 9.42
N HIS A 53 -24.50 -26.52 8.23
CA HIS A 53 -23.52 -27.24 7.42
C HIS A 53 -22.25 -26.42 7.20
N PRO A 54 -21.37 -26.25 8.22
CA PRO A 54 -20.18 -25.42 8.13
C PRO A 54 -19.14 -26.03 7.18
N TRP A 55 -18.65 -25.23 6.23
CA TRP A 55 -17.55 -25.61 5.33
C TRP A 55 -16.22 -25.21 5.94
N LEU A 56 -15.58 -26.14 6.64
CA LEU A 56 -14.35 -25.87 7.41
C LEU A 56 -13.18 -25.35 6.55
N TRP A 57 -13.10 -25.77 5.28
CA TRP A 57 -12.07 -25.31 4.35
C TRP A 57 -12.20 -23.81 3.99
N LEU A 58 -13.39 -23.24 4.16
CA LEU A 58 -13.66 -21.87 3.82
C LEU A 58 -12.88 -20.88 4.71
N GLN A 59 -12.63 -21.25 5.97
CA GLN A 59 -11.75 -20.46 6.87
C GLN A 59 -10.32 -20.38 6.36
N GLU A 60 -9.82 -21.43 5.74
CA GLU A 60 -8.47 -21.43 5.17
C GLU A 60 -8.37 -20.50 3.97
N VAL A 61 -9.38 -20.52 3.09
CA VAL A 61 -9.49 -19.62 1.95
C VAL A 61 -9.57 -18.16 2.43
N THR A 62 -10.45 -17.89 3.40
CA THR A 62 -10.63 -16.56 4.00
C THR A 62 -9.32 -16.02 4.56
N SER A 63 -8.61 -16.83 5.37
CA SER A 63 -7.32 -16.45 5.96
C SER A 63 -6.27 -16.17 4.90
N THR A 64 -6.25 -16.99 3.84
CA THR A 64 -5.29 -16.83 2.73
C THR A 64 -5.56 -15.54 1.96
N LEU A 65 -6.80 -15.29 1.56
CA LEU A 65 -7.19 -14.06 0.86
C LEU A 65 -6.87 -12.81 1.69
N PHE A 66 -7.15 -12.85 2.98
CA PHE A 66 -6.87 -11.75 3.91
C PHE A 66 -5.38 -11.43 3.99
N ILE A 67 -4.54 -12.45 4.18
CA ILE A 67 -3.09 -12.25 4.30
C ILE A 67 -2.50 -11.69 2.99
N TYR A 68 -2.87 -12.27 1.85
CA TYR A 68 -2.41 -11.74 0.56
C TYR A 68 -2.90 -10.30 0.32
N ALA A 69 -4.14 -9.99 0.67
CA ALA A 69 -4.68 -8.63 0.55
C ALA A 69 -3.89 -7.62 1.39
N ILE A 70 -3.58 -7.96 2.65
CA ILE A 70 -2.81 -7.08 3.54
C ILE A 70 -1.39 -6.85 2.99
N PHE A 71 -0.67 -7.90 2.63
CA PHE A 71 0.72 -7.79 2.20
C PHE A 71 0.86 -7.08 0.86
N ILE A 72 -0.04 -7.36 -0.11
CA ILE A 72 -0.07 -6.66 -1.40
C ILE A 72 -0.51 -5.20 -1.19
N GLY A 73 -1.51 -4.96 -0.35
CA GLY A 73 -1.95 -3.61 0.01
C GLY A 73 -0.85 -2.79 0.66
N ALA A 74 -0.06 -3.37 1.57
CA ALA A 74 1.09 -2.72 2.18
C ALA A 74 2.16 -2.33 1.15
N ALA A 75 2.43 -3.20 0.15
CA ALA A 75 3.36 -2.88 -0.92
C ALA A 75 2.88 -1.70 -1.78
N VAL A 76 1.58 -1.66 -2.12
CA VAL A 76 0.98 -0.55 -2.85
C VAL A 76 1.01 0.74 -2.02
N ALA A 77 0.66 0.67 -0.73
CA ALA A 77 0.70 1.82 0.18
C ALA A 77 2.11 2.41 0.31
N THR A 78 3.14 1.55 0.34
CA THR A 78 4.54 1.99 0.34
C THR A 78 4.88 2.81 -0.90
N ARG A 79 4.45 2.39 -2.09
CA ARG A 79 4.69 3.14 -3.33
C ARG A 79 3.92 4.46 -3.37
N ARG A 80 2.73 4.49 -2.78
CA ARG A 80 1.88 5.69 -2.73
C ARG A 80 2.36 6.73 -1.72
N ASN A 81 3.31 6.38 -0.86
CA ASN A 81 3.73 7.21 0.26
C ASN A 81 2.56 7.57 1.22
N ASP A 82 1.56 6.71 1.31
CA ASP A 82 0.38 6.93 2.16
C ASP A 82 0.67 6.73 3.66
N HIS A 83 1.94 6.72 4.06
CA HIS A 83 2.37 6.75 5.47
C HIS A 83 2.19 8.17 6.03
N LEU A 84 0.94 8.57 6.17
CA LEU A 84 0.47 9.93 6.48
C LEU A 84 1.18 10.62 7.66
N TYR A 85 1.59 9.87 8.69
CA TYR A 85 2.25 10.46 9.86
C TYR A 85 3.71 10.86 9.61
N LEU A 86 4.43 10.10 8.82
CA LEU A 86 5.84 10.34 8.53
C LEU A 86 6.01 11.47 7.49
N THR A 87 5.09 11.58 6.54
CA THR A 87 5.07 12.70 5.59
C THR A 87 4.71 14.02 6.26
N ALA A 88 3.78 14.02 7.22
CA ALA A 88 3.41 15.24 7.97
C ALA A 88 4.61 15.83 8.75
N ILE A 89 5.48 14.97 9.31
CA ILE A 89 6.69 15.43 10.00
C ILE A 89 7.69 16.01 9.00
N SER A 90 7.89 15.37 7.84
CA SER A 90 8.82 15.85 6.83
C SER A 90 8.33 17.14 6.14
N GLU A 91 7.03 17.31 5.98
CA GLU A 91 6.41 18.52 5.41
C GLU A 91 6.51 19.73 6.35
N ALA A 92 6.51 19.50 7.67
CA ALA A 92 6.71 20.58 8.66
C ALA A 92 8.16 21.11 8.70
N MET A 93 9.12 20.40 8.12
CA MET A 93 10.54 20.76 8.12
C MET A 93 10.96 21.30 6.75
N HIS A 94 11.79 22.37 6.75
CA HIS A 94 12.30 23.00 5.53
C HIS A 94 13.82 22.82 5.42
N GLY A 95 14.33 22.64 4.20
CA GLY A 95 15.77 22.58 3.93
C GLY A 95 16.43 21.22 4.19
N THR A 96 17.70 21.24 4.58
CA THR A 96 18.54 20.04 4.78
C THR A 96 17.97 19.01 5.77
N PRO A 97 17.38 19.39 6.93
CA PRO A 97 16.83 18.39 7.88
C PRO A 97 15.70 17.57 7.28
N ARG A 98 14.90 18.12 6.36
CA ARG A 98 13.87 17.38 5.63
C ARG A 98 14.45 16.23 4.82
N ILE A 99 15.53 16.48 4.07
CA ILE A 99 16.19 15.48 3.24
C ILE A 99 16.69 14.32 4.10
N ILE A 100 17.30 14.63 5.26
CA ILE A 100 17.81 13.62 6.19
C ILE A 100 16.68 12.73 6.69
N VAL A 101 15.56 13.30 7.13
CA VAL A 101 14.40 12.55 7.62
C VAL A 101 13.82 11.68 6.51
N GLU A 102 13.64 12.20 5.31
CA GLU A 102 13.14 11.46 4.16
C GLU A 102 14.03 10.25 3.79
N VAL A 103 15.34 10.42 3.81
CA VAL A 103 16.29 9.33 3.56
C VAL A 103 16.23 8.28 4.68
N ILE A 104 16.18 8.72 5.95
CA ILE A 104 16.07 7.79 7.09
C ILE A 104 14.81 6.94 6.97
N ILE A 105 13.65 7.55 6.69
CA ILE A 105 12.39 6.84 6.51
C ILE A 105 12.52 5.75 5.44
N ARG A 106 13.10 6.07 4.28
CA ARG A 106 13.28 5.10 3.19
C ARG A 106 14.26 4.00 3.52
N LEU A 107 15.31 4.31 4.28
CA LEU A 107 16.26 3.31 4.79
C LEU A 107 15.59 2.36 5.79
N VAL A 108 14.74 2.87 6.67
CA VAL A 108 13.96 2.03 7.60
C VAL A 108 13.01 1.10 6.82
N VAL A 109 12.27 1.64 5.84
CA VAL A 109 11.38 0.83 4.99
C VAL A 109 12.18 -0.24 4.23
N MET A 110 13.36 0.09 3.72
CA MET A 110 14.26 -0.86 3.07
C MET A 110 14.72 -1.94 4.04
N GLY A 111 15.09 -1.58 5.27
CA GLY A 111 15.48 -2.53 6.32
C GLY A 111 14.34 -3.50 6.65
N VAL A 112 13.11 -3.01 6.77
CA VAL A 112 11.91 -3.84 6.97
C VAL A 112 11.69 -4.77 5.78
N ALA A 113 11.82 -4.28 4.55
CA ALA A 113 11.68 -5.10 3.34
C ALA A 113 12.69 -6.26 3.32
N LEU A 114 13.95 -6.01 3.64
CA LEU A 114 15.00 -7.04 3.72
C LEU A 114 14.70 -8.07 4.82
N CYS A 115 14.22 -7.61 5.98
CA CYS A 115 13.79 -8.52 7.05
C CYS A 115 12.61 -9.40 6.60
N LEU A 116 11.62 -8.82 5.90
CA LEU A 116 10.48 -9.58 5.34
C LEU A 116 10.94 -10.63 4.32
N ILE A 117 11.89 -10.30 3.45
CA ILE A 117 12.46 -11.26 2.50
C ILE A 117 13.16 -12.39 3.23
N TRP A 118 14.07 -12.07 4.16
CA TRP A 118 14.91 -13.06 4.84
C TRP A 118 14.08 -13.97 5.74
N PHE A 119 13.35 -13.40 6.69
CA PHE A 119 12.56 -14.19 7.63
C PHE A 119 11.33 -14.80 6.95
N GLY A 120 10.75 -14.12 5.97
CA GLY A 120 9.65 -14.65 5.18
C GLY A 120 10.07 -15.88 4.38
N TYR A 121 11.24 -15.87 3.76
CA TYR A 121 11.78 -17.02 3.04
C TYR A 121 12.07 -18.22 3.96
N ILE A 122 12.66 -17.98 5.13
CA ILE A 122 12.89 -19.05 6.13
C ILE A 122 11.56 -19.67 6.59
N ASN A 123 10.54 -18.83 6.87
CA ASN A 123 9.22 -19.31 7.27
C ASN A 123 8.51 -20.06 6.13
N TYR A 124 8.66 -19.59 4.89
CA TYR A 124 8.14 -20.26 3.71
C TYR A 124 8.71 -21.69 3.58
N LEU A 125 10.03 -21.86 3.72
CA LEU A 125 10.66 -23.17 3.67
C LEU A 125 10.19 -24.10 4.79
N ARG A 126 10.05 -23.58 6.01
CA ARG A 126 9.54 -24.35 7.16
C ARG A 126 8.07 -24.73 7.00
N GLY A 127 7.31 -23.95 6.25
CA GLY A 127 5.88 -24.17 6.02
C GLY A 127 5.53 -25.43 5.23
N PHE A 128 6.48 -26.01 4.48
CA PHE A 128 6.27 -27.30 3.76
C PHE A 128 6.14 -28.51 4.69
N GLY A 129 6.66 -28.44 5.91
CA GLY A 129 6.55 -29.51 6.92
C GLY A 129 5.25 -29.51 7.71
N SER A 130 4.38 -28.51 7.50
CA SER A 130 3.13 -28.34 8.24
C SER A 130 1.95 -28.21 7.30
N PHE A 131 0.87 -28.94 7.59
CA PHE A 131 -0.33 -28.95 6.76
C PHE A 131 -1.52 -28.36 7.52
N ARG A 132 -2.41 -27.69 6.80
CA ARG A 132 -3.65 -27.14 7.34
C ARG A 132 -4.75 -28.21 7.31
N LEU A 133 -5.52 -28.27 8.35
CA LEU A 133 -6.71 -29.11 8.41
C LEU A 133 -7.95 -28.22 8.24
N PRO A 134 -8.94 -28.59 7.39
CA PRO A 134 -9.16 -29.90 6.76
C PRO A 134 -8.62 -30.08 5.34
N SER A 135 -8.07 -29.01 4.68
CA SER A 135 -7.72 -29.07 3.25
C SER A 135 -6.47 -29.90 2.94
N GLY A 136 -5.60 -30.13 3.92
CA GLY A 136 -4.31 -30.78 3.70
C GLY A 136 -3.29 -29.91 2.92
N THR A 137 -3.58 -28.62 2.72
CA THR A 137 -2.66 -27.72 2.03
C THR A 137 -1.47 -27.33 2.92
N PRO A 138 -0.24 -27.24 2.37
CA PRO A 138 0.92 -26.84 3.16
C PRO A 138 0.78 -25.37 3.60
N ILE A 139 1.16 -25.07 4.85
CA ILE A 139 1.15 -23.69 5.38
C ILE A 139 2.08 -22.77 4.60
N ALA A 140 3.06 -23.33 3.88
CA ALA A 140 3.93 -22.61 2.99
C ALA A 140 3.18 -21.68 2.02
N SER A 141 2.00 -22.08 1.53
CA SER A 141 1.17 -21.25 0.64
C SER A 141 0.76 -19.92 1.27
N LEU A 142 0.55 -19.91 2.59
CA LEU A 142 0.24 -18.70 3.34
C LEU A 142 1.50 -17.83 3.56
N TYR A 143 2.60 -18.47 3.92
CA TYR A 143 3.86 -17.78 4.20
C TYR A 143 4.51 -17.19 2.96
N ALA A 144 4.17 -17.66 1.75
CA ALA A 144 4.66 -17.09 0.50
C ALA A 144 4.31 -15.60 0.31
N ALA A 145 3.22 -15.13 0.91
CA ALA A 145 2.82 -13.72 0.85
C ALA A 145 3.88 -12.78 1.47
N ILE A 146 4.59 -13.23 2.51
CA ILE A 146 5.55 -12.42 3.27
C ILE A 146 6.79 -12.06 2.42
N PRO A 147 7.55 -13.01 1.86
CA PRO A 147 8.71 -12.67 1.04
C PRO A 147 8.30 -11.98 -0.26
N LEU A 148 7.15 -12.32 -0.84
CA LEU A 148 6.62 -11.64 -2.02
C LEU A 148 6.39 -10.14 -1.74
N ALA A 149 5.73 -9.82 -0.64
CA ALA A 149 5.53 -8.43 -0.23
C ALA A 149 6.86 -7.73 0.07
N GLY A 150 7.79 -8.40 0.74
CA GLY A 150 9.13 -7.88 1.00
C GLY A 150 9.85 -7.47 -0.28
N VAL A 151 9.80 -8.29 -1.33
CA VAL A 151 10.37 -7.97 -2.65
C VAL A 151 9.69 -6.75 -3.27
N LEU A 152 8.35 -6.69 -3.26
CA LEU A 152 7.61 -5.57 -3.82
C LEU A 152 7.88 -4.26 -3.08
N ILE A 153 7.87 -4.29 -1.73
CA ILE A 153 8.19 -3.13 -0.89
C ILE A 153 9.63 -2.68 -1.15
N GLY A 154 10.58 -3.61 -1.22
CA GLY A 154 11.98 -3.32 -1.50
C GLY A 154 12.18 -2.65 -2.86
N LEU A 155 11.54 -3.16 -3.91
CA LEU A 155 11.58 -2.56 -5.25
C LEU A 155 11.05 -1.12 -5.24
N PHE A 156 9.92 -0.88 -4.58
CA PHE A 156 9.33 0.46 -4.50
C PHE A 156 10.16 1.40 -3.61
N ALA A 157 10.77 0.89 -2.54
CA ALA A 157 11.67 1.69 -1.70
C ALA A 157 12.94 2.09 -2.44
N ILE A 158 13.52 1.20 -3.27
CA ILE A 158 14.67 1.52 -4.13
C ILE A 158 14.27 2.59 -5.17
N GLU A 159 13.13 2.41 -5.83
CA GLU A 159 12.60 3.39 -6.80
C GLU A 159 12.54 4.79 -6.19
N GLN A 160 11.93 4.90 -5.02
CA GLN A 160 11.77 6.19 -4.34
C GLN A 160 13.08 6.78 -3.84
N LEU A 161 14.00 5.94 -3.34
CA LEU A 161 15.30 6.38 -2.87
C LEU A 161 16.15 6.93 -4.01
N VAL A 162 16.24 6.21 -5.14
CA VAL A 162 17.01 6.62 -6.32
C VAL A 162 16.45 7.92 -6.90
N ASN A 163 15.14 7.98 -7.11
CA ASN A 163 14.52 9.17 -7.67
C ASN A 163 14.58 10.37 -6.72
N GLY A 164 14.42 10.15 -5.41
CA GLY A 164 14.52 11.20 -4.41
C GLY A 164 15.93 11.81 -4.31
N LEU A 165 16.98 10.99 -4.45
CA LEU A 165 18.37 11.46 -4.47
C LEU A 165 18.70 12.20 -5.77
N GLN A 166 18.14 11.79 -6.92
CA GLN A 166 18.41 12.43 -8.22
C GLN A 166 17.63 13.71 -8.46
N LYS A 167 16.37 13.77 -8.05
CA LYS A 167 15.44 14.88 -8.36
C LYS A 167 15.15 15.78 -7.19
N GLY A 168 15.62 15.43 -5.99
CA GLY A 168 15.32 16.11 -4.75
C GLY A 168 13.92 15.78 -4.20
N PHE A 169 13.76 15.90 -2.89
CA PHE A 169 12.50 15.61 -2.17
C PHE A 169 11.57 16.85 -2.10
N HIS A 170 11.85 17.91 -2.86
CA HIS A 170 11.29 19.25 -2.65
C HIS A 170 10.02 19.60 -3.44
N HIS A 171 9.47 18.70 -4.25
CA HIS A 171 8.24 19.02 -4.98
C HIS A 171 7.00 18.51 -4.25
N SER A 172 6.50 19.33 -3.31
CA SER A 172 5.07 19.36 -3.02
C SER A 172 4.45 20.25 -4.08
N GLU A 173 3.74 19.72 -5.05
CA GLU A 173 2.80 20.53 -5.83
C GLU A 173 1.83 21.14 -4.82
N PRO A 174 1.56 22.47 -4.90
CA PRO A 174 0.49 23.05 -4.11
C PRO A 174 -0.79 22.27 -4.37
N PRO A 175 -1.70 22.16 -3.39
CA PRO A 175 -3.00 21.53 -3.62
C PRO A 175 -3.59 22.20 -4.86
N GLU A 176 -3.91 21.41 -5.87
CA GLU A 176 -4.63 21.86 -7.06
C GLU A 176 -5.88 22.54 -6.53
N GLU A 177 -5.94 23.87 -6.61
CA GLU A 177 -7.13 24.63 -6.24
C GLU A 177 -8.28 24.05 -7.03
N ASP A 178 -9.20 23.42 -6.34
CA ASP A 178 -10.42 22.88 -6.96
C ASP A 178 -11.17 24.07 -7.59
N PRO A 179 -11.24 24.17 -8.92
CA PRO A 179 -11.88 25.31 -9.59
C PRO A 179 -13.38 25.41 -9.27
N ALA A 180 -13.93 24.47 -8.51
CA ALA A 180 -15.32 24.43 -8.09
C ALA A 180 -15.60 25.21 -6.79
N ILE A 181 -14.60 25.69 -6.07
CA ILE A 181 -14.83 26.52 -4.88
C ILE A 181 -14.65 27.99 -5.29
N PRO A 182 -15.74 28.75 -5.48
CA PRO A 182 -15.63 30.17 -5.73
C PRO A 182 -14.96 30.83 -4.52
N VAL A 183 -13.81 31.47 -4.74
CA VAL A 183 -13.15 32.30 -3.73
C VAL A 183 -14.14 33.39 -3.33
N ILE A 184 -14.72 33.25 -2.14
CA ILE A 184 -15.55 34.32 -1.56
C ILE A 184 -14.57 35.44 -1.21
N ASP A 185 -14.51 36.45 -2.07
CA ASP A 185 -13.74 37.65 -1.87
C ASP A 185 -14.28 38.41 -0.66
N THR A 186 -13.67 38.16 0.50
CA THR A 186 -14.00 38.81 1.77
C THR A 186 -13.61 40.29 1.82
N SER A 187 -12.94 40.80 0.77
CA SER A 187 -12.54 42.19 0.70
C SER A 187 -13.71 43.16 0.45
N ALA A 188 -14.83 42.62 -0.12
CA ALA A 188 -16.02 43.44 -0.42
C ALA A 188 -16.89 43.77 0.82
N GLN A 189 -16.68 43.13 1.97
CA GLN A 189 -17.49 43.34 3.18
C GLN A 189 -16.91 44.36 4.16
N SER A 190 -15.66 44.85 3.94
CA SER A 190 -15.02 45.84 4.83
C SER A 190 -15.36 47.31 4.51
N GLY A 191 -16.11 47.57 3.44
CA GLY A 191 -16.40 48.96 2.96
C GLY A 191 -17.75 49.54 3.35
N ALA A 192 -18.62 48.83 4.09
CA ALA A 192 -19.96 49.32 4.44
C ALA A 192 -20.16 49.41 5.96
N ARG A 193 -19.57 50.39 6.60
CA ARG A 193 -20.11 50.92 7.87
C ARG A 193 -20.20 52.44 7.75
N PRO A 194 -21.39 53.01 8.01
CA PRO A 194 -21.62 54.46 8.08
C PRO A 194 -20.95 55.09 9.28
#